data_8b292f60727e4323202bff5482b0b0a0
#
_entry.id   8b292f60727e4323202bff5482b0b0a0
#
_cell.length_a   1.000
_cell.length_b   1.000
_cell.length_c   1.000
_cell.angle_alpha   90.00
_cell.angle_beta   90.00
_cell.angle_gamma   90.00
#
_symmetry.space_group_name_H-M   'P 1'
#
loop_
_entity.id
_entity.type
_entity.pdbx_description
1 polymer ?
#
loop_
_entity_poly.entity_id
_entity_poly.type
_entity_poly.pdbx_seq_one_letter_code
_entity_poly.pdbx_strand_id
1 'polypeptide(L)'
;LSHSSAASDVYKRQAHNTQYLGEMVCSNSFRSDDDEHNAVGLLHWEMYEGNGLIIKSAIDNRLPAGGALAVDRDNFAKSVTNKIQQHQNIKVINEENSELENNGKLIVATGPLTSELLAARIRKLTSNDALSFYDAIAPIVYKDTIDMSKAWMQSRYDKGETEQERKAYLNCPMTKNQYEKFIDCLL
;
A
#
# COMPACT_ATOMS: atom_id res chain seq x y z
N LEU A 1 -23.45 4.85 -8.55
CA LEU A 1 -22.93 4.47 -7.22
C LEU A 1 -21.95 3.30 -7.42
N SER A 2 -20.68 3.54 -7.19
CA SER A 2 -19.69 2.46 -7.13
C SER A 2 -19.67 1.92 -5.71
N HIS A 3 -19.83 0.62 -5.52
CA HIS A 3 -19.65 -0.02 -4.24
C HIS A 3 -18.23 -0.61 -4.18
N SER A 4 -17.45 -0.21 -3.19
CA SER A 4 -16.23 -0.91 -2.81
C SER A 4 -16.57 -1.77 -1.60
N SER A 5 -16.39 -3.08 -1.72
CA SER A 5 -16.63 -3.98 -0.60
C SER A 5 -15.34 -4.13 0.22
N ALA A 6 -15.46 -3.96 1.53
CA ALA A 6 -14.34 -4.18 2.44
C ALA A 6 -14.20 -5.66 2.81
N ALA A 7 -12.99 -6.07 3.14
CA ALA A 7 -12.70 -7.39 3.70
C ALA A 7 -13.50 -7.64 5.00
N SER A 8 -13.70 -8.91 5.36
CA SER A 8 -14.38 -9.27 6.61
C SER A 8 -13.62 -8.72 7.83
N ASP A 9 -14.34 -8.41 8.91
CA ASP A 9 -13.78 -7.83 10.14
C ASP A 9 -12.64 -8.67 10.75
N VAL A 10 -12.65 -9.98 10.54
CA VAL A 10 -11.60 -10.88 11.06
C VAL A 10 -10.27 -10.65 10.36
N TYR A 11 -10.24 -10.57 9.03
CA TYR A 11 -9.02 -10.30 8.25
C TYR A 11 -8.59 -8.84 8.37
N LYS A 12 -9.55 -7.91 8.46
CA LYS A 12 -9.25 -6.50 8.67
C LYS A 12 -8.50 -6.25 9.97
N ARG A 13 -8.84 -6.95 11.05
CA ARG A 13 -8.13 -6.86 12.34
C ARG A 13 -6.72 -7.42 12.33
N GLN A 14 -6.36 -8.28 11.37
CA GLN A 14 -5.00 -8.83 11.25
C GLN A 14 -4.06 -7.88 10.49
N ALA A 15 -4.53 -7.24 9.44
CA ALA A 15 -3.71 -6.41 8.56
C ALA A 15 -3.89 -4.90 8.79
N HIS A 16 -5.10 -4.45 9.12
CA HIS A 16 -5.42 -3.04 9.36
C HIS A 16 -5.47 -2.76 10.86
N ASN A 17 -4.88 -1.62 11.27
CA ASN A 17 -4.87 -1.17 12.66
C ASN A 17 -5.88 -0.05 12.92
N THR A 18 -6.42 0.56 11.87
CA THR A 18 -7.32 1.71 11.95
C THR A 18 -8.64 1.45 11.21
N GLN A 19 -9.57 2.40 11.34
CA GLN A 19 -10.83 2.44 10.58
C GLN A 19 -10.70 3.35 9.34
N TYR A 20 -9.53 3.88 9.06
CA TYR A 20 -9.33 4.80 7.96
C TYR A 20 -9.35 4.08 6.59
N LEU A 21 -9.85 4.80 5.59
CA LEU A 21 -9.78 4.38 4.20
C LEU A 21 -8.36 4.60 3.65
N GLY A 22 -7.90 3.71 2.77
CA GLY A 22 -6.57 3.83 2.18
C GLY A 22 -5.42 3.51 3.12
N GLU A 23 -5.66 2.83 4.25
CA GLU A 23 -4.59 2.37 5.14
C GLU A 23 -3.61 1.46 4.41
N MET A 24 -2.33 1.83 4.44
CA MET A 24 -1.26 1.07 3.80
C MET A 24 -0.72 0.01 4.76
N VAL A 25 -0.97 -1.26 4.48
CA VAL A 25 -0.64 -2.39 5.38
C VAL A 25 0.69 -3.06 5.07
N CYS A 26 1.14 -3.05 3.83
CA CYS A 26 2.39 -3.71 3.40
C CYS A 26 3.58 -2.76 3.47
N SER A 27 3.50 -1.63 2.80
CA SER A 27 4.57 -0.63 2.66
C SER A 27 3.99 0.77 2.81
N ASN A 28 4.83 1.76 3.11
CA ASN A 28 4.44 3.17 3.05
C ASN A 28 4.90 3.86 1.76
N SER A 29 5.29 3.10 0.75
CA SER A 29 5.86 3.62 -0.50
C SER A 29 4.96 3.33 -1.70
N PHE A 30 4.76 4.35 -2.52
CA PHE A 30 4.17 4.27 -3.86
C PHE A 30 5.21 3.99 -4.95
N ARG A 31 6.43 3.59 -4.58
CA ARG A 31 7.55 3.31 -5.48
C ARG A 31 8.21 4.58 -6.03
N SER A 32 8.79 4.50 -7.23
CA SER A 32 9.51 5.63 -7.84
C SER A 32 8.60 6.83 -8.11
N ASP A 33 9.14 8.03 -7.86
CA ASP A 33 8.49 9.31 -8.13
C ASP A 33 9.21 10.09 -9.26
N ASP A 34 10.05 9.41 -10.02
CA ASP A 34 10.78 9.94 -11.16
C ASP A 34 9.90 9.84 -12.41
N ASP A 35 9.28 10.92 -12.81
CA ASP A 35 8.33 11.01 -13.91
C ASP A 35 9.01 11.08 -15.29
N GLU A 36 10.30 11.43 -15.33
CA GLU A 36 11.06 11.50 -16.57
C GLU A 36 11.64 10.16 -17.01
N HIS A 37 12.08 9.31 -16.04
CA HIS A 37 12.84 8.10 -16.34
C HIS A 37 12.20 6.81 -15.83
N ASN A 38 11.01 6.89 -15.20
CA ASN A 38 10.34 5.73 -14.62
C ASN A 38 8.83 5.74 -14.90
N ALA A 39 8.33 4.64 -15.47
CA ALA A 39 6.90 4.52 -15.80
C ALA A 39 5.95 4.68 -14.60
N VAL A 40 6.39 4.32 -13.39
CA VAL A 40 5.59 4.52 -12.18
C VAL A 40 5.52 6.00 -11.81
N GLY A 41 6.64 6.73 -11.90
CA GLY A 41 6.67 8.17 -11.69
C GLY A 41 5.82 8.92 -12.71
N LEU A 42 5.90 8.53 -13.99
CA LEU A 42 5.03 9.10 -15.04
C LEU A 42 3.55 8.86 -14.72
N LEU A 43 3.17 7.67 -14.26
CA LEU A 43 1.80 7.39 -13.84
C LEU A 43 1.37 8.27 -12.65
N HIS A 44 2.26 8.53 -11.70
CA HIS A 44 1.99 9.45 -10.58
C HIS A 44 1.70 10.85 -11.10
N TRP A 45 2.51 11.34 -12.05
CA TRP A 45 2.32 12.63 -12.68
C TRP A 45 0.97 12.72 -13.41
N GLU A 46 0.63 11.73 -14.24
CA GLU A 46 -0.67 11.66 -14.92
C GLU A 46 -1.85 11.66 -13.94
N MET A 47 -1.76 10.87 -12.87
CA MET A 47 -2.78 10.83 -11.81
C MET A 47 -2.89 12.18 -11.07
N TYR A 48 -1.77 12.88 -10.85
CA TYR A 48 -1.76 14.19 -10.23
C TYR A 48 -2.43 15.23 -11.10
N GLU A 49 -2.08 15.30 -12.40
CA GLU A 49 -2.71 16.18 -13.38
C GLU A 49 -4.20 15.87 -13.56
N GLY A 50 -4.58 14.59 -13.49
CA GLY A 50 -5.96 14.12 -13.46
C GLY A 50 -6.72 14.43 -12.16
N ASN A 51 -6.13 15.16 -11.22
CA ASN A 51 -6.71 15.52 -9.93
C ASN A 51 -7.01 14.30 -9.03
N GLY A 52 -6.21 13.24 -9.15
CA GLY A 52 -6.39 11.98 -8.42
C GLY A 52 -6.28 12.14 -6.90
N LEU A 53 -7.31 11.68 -6.19
CA LEU A 53 -7.40 11.76 -4.73
C LEU A 53 -6.20 11.13 -4.03
N ILE A 54 -5.84 9.91 -4.44
CA ILE A 54 -4.80 9.11 -3.79
C ILE A 54 -3.44 9.76 -3.94
N ILE A 55 -3.05 10.13 -5.17
CA ILE A 55 -1.73 10.72 -5.40
C ILE A 55 -1.57 12.10 -4.74
N LYS A 56 -2.61 12.93 -4.77
CA LYS A 56 -2.58 14.23 -4.07
C LYS A 56 -2.47 14.04 -2.55
N SER A 57 -3.21 13.08 -1.99
CA SER A 57 -3.08 12.78 -0.56
C SER A 57 -1.70 12.20 -0.21
N ALA A 58 -1.07 11.45 -1.12
CA ALA A 58 0.28 10.94 -0.93
C ALA A 58 1.31 12.06 -0.93
N ILE A 59 1.23 12.98 -1.87
CA ILE A 59 2.12 14.15 -1.96
C ILE A 59 1.99 15.05 -0.73
N ASP A 60 0.74 15.32 -0.28
CA ASP A 60 0.46 16.13 0.91
C ASP A 60 1.07 15.53 2.21
N ASN A 61 1.31 14.22 2.24
CA ASN A 61 1.82 13.48 3.40
C ASN A 61 3.17 12.78 3.12
N ARG A 62 3.95 13.33 2.19
CA ARG A 62 5.23 12.78 1.76
C ARG A 62 6.25 12.77 2.89
N LEU A 63 7.02 11.68 2.94
CA LEU A 63 8.22 11.54 3.77
C LEU A 63 9.47 11.45 2.90
N PRO A 64 10.64 11.87 3.39
CA PRO A 64 11.90 11.69 2.70
C PRO A 64 12.19 10.21 2.42
N ALA A 65 12.36 9.86 1.14
CA ALA A 65 12.60 8.48 0.70
C ALA A 65 13.47 8.42 -0.56
N GLY A 66 14.38 9.37 -0.74
CA GLY A 66 15.20 9.48 -1.95
C GLY A 66 14.33 9.66 -3.19
N GLY A 67 14.48 8.80 -4.20
CA GLY A 67 13.68 8.88 -5.43
C GLY A 67 12.33 8.15 -5.37
N ALA A 68 11.80 7.84 -4.19
CA ALA A 68 10.50 7.20 -4.03
C ALA A 68 9.48 8.15 -3.39
N LEU A 69 8.20 7.96 -3.72
CA LEU A 69 7.10 8.59 -3.02
C LEU A 69 6.72 7.72 -1.83
N ALA A 70 7.26 8.03 -0.66
CA ALA A 70 6.87 7.43 0.61
C ALA A 70 6.02 8.41 1.42
N VAL A 71 5.14 7.89 2.27
CA VAL A 71 4.18 8.69 3.03
C VAL A 71 4.14 8.33 4.50
N ASP A 72 3.73 9.28 5.33
CA ASP A 72 3.22 8.99 6.66
C ASP A 72 1.88 8.25 6.52
N ARG A 73 1.85 6.98 6.94
CA ARG A 73 0.70 6.09 6.74
C ARG A 73 -0.57 6.62 7.38
N ASP A 74 -0.47 7.11 8.61
CA ASP A 74 -1.62 7.55 9.39
C ASP A 74 -2.19 8.85 8.83
N ASN A 75 -1.34 9.81 8.53
CA ASN A 75 -1.76 11.08 7.98
C ASN A 75 -2.30 10.93 6.56
N PHE A 76 -1.70 10.06 5.74
CA PHE A 76 -2.22 9.71 4.42
C PHE A 76 -3.62 9.10 4.52
N ALA A 77 -3.81 8.08 5.35
CA ALA A 77 -5.10 7.41 5.51
C ALA A 77 -6.18 8.36 6.05
N LYS A 78 -5.84 9.23 7.01
CA LYS A 78 -6.72 10.30 7.51
C LYS A 78 -7.10 11.28 6.41
N SER A 79 -6.13 11.72 5.60
CA SER A 79 -6.36 12.64 4.48
C SER A 79 -7.35 12.06 3.47
N VAL A 80 -7.13 10.81 3.06
CA VAL A 80 -8.03 10.09 2.14
C VAL A 80 -9.43 9.96 2.73
N THR A 81 -9.53 9.51 3.98
CA THR A 81 -10.80 9.33 4.69
C THR A 81 -11.61 10.62 4.75
N ASN A 82 -10.96 11.70 5.18
CA ASN A 82 -11.62 13.01 5.32
C ASN A 82 -12.16 13.51 3.97
N LYS A 83 -11.35 13.42 2.91
CA LYS A 83 -11.75 13.87 1.57
C LYS A 83 -12.93 13.07 1.02
N ILE A 84 -12.98 11.76 1.29
CA ILE A 84 -14.10 10.90 0.87
C ILE A 84 -15.35 11.19 1.69
N GLN A 85 -15.24 11.27 3.02
CA GLN A 85 -16.39 11.50 3.90
C GLN A 85 -17.02 12.88 3.73
N GLN A 86 -16.23 13.89 3.35
CA GLN A 86 -16.72 15.24 3.09
C GLN A 86 -17.35 15.40 1.70
N HIS A 87 -17.20 14.40 0.83
CA HIS A 87 -17.71 14.51 -0.54
C HIS A 87 -19.21 14.25 -0.60
N GLN A 88 -19.97 15.25 -1.05
CA GLN A 88 -21.45 15.24 -1.02
C GLN A 88 -22.13 14.08 -1.78
N ASN A 89 -21.46 13.51 -2.77
CA ASN A 89 -21.98 12.43 -3.62
C ASN A 89 -21.48 11.05 -3.19
N ILE A 90 -20.76 10.94 -2.06
CA ILE A 90 -20.20 9.67 -1.58
C ILE A 90 -20.84 9.33 -0.25
N LYS A 91 -21.40 8.14 -0.14
CA LYS A 91 -21.84 7.55 1.11
C LYS A 91 -20.95 6.36 1.45
N VAL A 92 -20.21 6.48 2.53
CA VAL A 92 -19.39 5.37 3.07
C VAL A 92 -20.27 4.47 3.93
N ILE A 93 -20.24 3.18 3.68
CA ILE A 93 -20.97 2.15 4.43
C ILE A 93 -19.92 1.15 4.93
N ASN A 94 -19.81 1.02 6.26
CA ASN A 94 -18.84 0.13 6.93
C ASN A 94 -19.51 -1.19 7.30
N GLU A 95 -19.78 -2.02 6.31
CA GLU A 95 -20.33 -3.36 6.50
C GLU A 95 -19.73 -4.33 5.48
N GLU A 96 -19.74 -5.62 5.81
CA GLU A 96 -19.35 -6.64 4.85
C GLU A 96 -20.42 -6.75 3.76
N ASN A 97 -20.03 -6.52 2.52
CA ASN A 97 -20.90 -6.75 1.37
C ASN A 97 -20.44 -8.01 0.62
N SER A 98 -21.16 -9.09 0.83
CA SER A 98 -20.97 -10.34 0.11
C SER A 98 -21.90 -10.47 -1.12
N GLU A 99 -22.83 -9.55 -1.31
CA GLU A 99 -23.77 -9.59 -2.43
C GLU A 99 -23.21 -8.85 -3.65
N LEU A 100 -23.22 -9.54 -4.80
CA LEU A 100 -22.80 -8.97 -6.09
C LEU A 100 -24.02 -8.55 -6.94
N GLU A 101 -25.22 -8.71 -6.40
CA GLU A 101 -26.43 -8.27 -7.07
C GLU A 101 -26.53 -6.75 -7.02
N ASN A 102 -26.55 -6.13 -8.18
CA ASN A 102 -26.66 -4.69 -8.28
C ASN A 102 -27.47 -4.29 -9.52
N ASN A 103 -28.41 -3.37 -9.31
CA ASN A 103 -29.18 -2.74 -10.40
C ASN A 103 -28.41 -1.62 -11.11
N GLY A 104 -27.10 -1.53 -10.89
CA GLY A 104 -26.23 -0.48 -11.41
C GLY A 104 -24.84 -0.97 -11.77
N LYS A 105 -23.88 -0.04 -11.82
CA LYS A 105 -22.46 -0.33 -12.03
C LYS A 105 -21.82 -0.70 -10.71
N LEU A 106 -21.18 -1.87 -10.64
CA LEU A 106 -20.45 -2.37 -9.47
C LEU A 106 -18.96 -2.47 -9.77
N ILE A 107 -18.14 -1.93 -8.89
CA ILE A 107 -16.69 -2.11 -8.90
C ILE A 107 -16.30 -2.85 -7.62
N VAL A 108 -15.68 -4.03 -7.78
CA VAL A 108 -15.10 -4.80 -6.68
C VAL A 108 -13.61 -4.54 -6.66
N ALA A 109 -13.13 -3.88 -5.61
CA ALA A 109 -11.74 -3.45 -5.46
C ALA A 109 -11.22 -3.77 -4.04
N THR A 110 -11.50 -4.98 -3.55
CA THR A 110 -11.21 -5.42 -2.18
C THR A 110 -9.78 -5.85 -1.94
N GLY A 111 -9.00 -6.05 -3.02
CA GLY A 111 -7.58 -6.38 -2.93
C GLY A 111 -7.30 -7.79 -2.38
N PRO A 112 -6.09 -8.03 -1.85
CA PRO A 112 -5.64 -9.37 -1.45
C PRO A 112 -6.34 -9.92 -0.20
N LEU A 113 -6.98 -9.07 0.60
CA LEU A 113 -7.68 -9.45 1.83
C LEU A 113 -9.20 -9.58 1.63
N THR A 114 -9.63 -9.96 0.44
CA THR A 114 -11.03 -10.22 0.13
C THR A 114 -11.57 -11.38 0.99
N SER A 115 -12.75 -11.18 1.60
CA SER A 115 -13.38 -12.22 2.43
C SER A 115 -13.69 -13.49 1.61
N GLU A 116 -13.69 -14.64 2.28
CA GLU A 116 -13.97 -15.92 1.61
C GLU A 116 -15.36 -15.96 0.97
N LEU A 117 -16.36 -15.35 1.61
CA LEU A 117 -17.71 -15.26 1.08
C LEU A 117 -17.75 -14.50 -0.24
N LEU A 118 -17.14 -13.31 -0.28
CA LEU A 118 -17.07 -12.51 -1.51
C LEU A 118 -16.19 -13.19 -2.57
N ALA A 119 -15.06 -13.76 -2.19
CA ALA A 119 -14.19 -14.50 -3.10
C ALA A 119 -14.90 -15.68 -3.76
N ALA A 120 -15.70 -16.45 -3.00
CA ALA A 120 -16.51 -17.52 -3.52
C ALA A 120 -17.57 -17.04 -4.54
N ARG A 121 -18.20 -15.88 -4.25
CA ARG A 121 -19.16 -15.26 -5.18
C ARG A 121 -18.48 -14.79 -6.46
N ILE A 122 -17.31 -14.17 -6.36
CA ILE A 122 -16.53 -13.73 -7.52
C ILE A 122 -16.15 -14.95 -8.38
N ARG A 123 -15.62 -16.02 -7.78
CA ARG A 123 -15.29 -17.27 -8.50
C ARG A 123 -16.50 -17.82 -9.25
N LYS A 124 -17.65 -17.88 -8.59
CA LYS A 124 -18.90 -18.35 -9.22
C LYS A 124 -19.32 -17.47 -10.40
N LEU A 125 -19.19 -16.15 -10.27
CA LEU A 125 -19.57 -15.20 -11.31
C LEU A 125 -18.63 -15.26 -12.52
N THR A 126 -17.32 -15.37 -12.28
CA THR A 126 -16.30 -15.37 -13.32
C THR A 126 -16.02 -16.76 -13.90
N SER A 127 -16.54 -17.83 -13.28
CA SER A 127 -16.22 -19.22 -13.59
C SER A 127 -14.70 -19.48 -13.61
N ASN A 128 -13.94 -18.79 -12.76
CA ASN A 128 -12.49 -18.85 -12.71
C ASN A 128 -12.02 -19.29 -11.31
N ASP A 129 -11.44 -20.49 -11.24
CA ASP A 129 -10.89 -21.05 -10.00
C ASP A 129 -9.49 -20.54 -9.64
N ALA A 130 -8.85 -19.78 -10.55
CA ALA A 130 -7.47 -19.30 -10.38
C ALA A 130 -7.35 -18.00 -9.55
N LEU A 131 -8.42 -17.55 -8.90
CA LEU A 131 -8.36 -16.40 -8.00
C LEU A 131 -7.64 -16.79 -6.71
N SER A 132 -6.44 -16.26 -6.53
CA SER A 132 -5.65 -16.43 -5.31
C SER A 132 -5.51 -15.08 -4.59
N PHE A 133 -5.74 -15.10 -3.29
CA PHE A 133 -5.61 -13.94 -2.43
C PHE A 133 -4.46 -14.21 -1.44
N TYR A 134 -3.49 -13.32 -1.38
CA TYR A 134 -2.32 -13.45 -0.52
C TYR A 134 -2.22 -12.26 0.42
N ASP A 135 -1.87 -12.54 1.66
CA ASP A 135 -1.43 -11.52 2.60
C ASP A 135 0.05 -11.20 2.32
N ALA A 136 0.33 -9.94 2.02
CA ALA A 136 1.66 -9.45 1.67
C ALA A 136 2.20 -8.48 2.73
N ILE A 137 1.94 -8.73 4.01
CA ILE A 137 2.41 -7.88 5.11
C ILE A 137 3.93 -7.98 5.22
N ALA A 138 4.63 -6.85 5.06
CA ALA A 138 6.06 -6.77 5.27
C ALA A 138 6.39 -6.85 6.78
N PRO A 139 7.45 -7.57 7.18
CA PRO A 139 7.90 -7.60 8.57
C PRO A 139 8.24 -6.19 9.06
N ILE A 140 7.74 -5.84 10.25
CA ILE A 140 8.04 -4.58 10.93
C ILE A 140 8.86 -4.89 12.18
N VAL A 141 9.97 -4.19 12.36
CA VAL A 141 10.85 -4.32 13.53
C VAL A 141 10.88 -3.02 14.33
N TYR A 142 11.05 -3.13 15.64
CA TYR A 142 11.22 -1.95 16.48
C TYR A 142 12.59 -1.32 16.25
N LYS A 143 12.65 0.00 16.14
CA LYS A 143 13.86 0.76 15.84
C LYS A 143 14.97 0.52 16.89
N ASP A 144 14.60 0.41 18.15
CA ASP A 144 15.50 0.19 19.28
C ASP A 144 16.10 -1.23 19.34
N THR A 145 15.54 -2.17 18.58
CA THR A 145 16.09 -3.52 18.44
C THR A 145 17.14 -3.63 17.33
N ILE A 146 17.40 -2.55 16.59
CA ILE A 146 18.34 -2.55 15.48
C ILE A 146 19.75 -2.24 15.97
N ASP A 147 20.71 -3.13 15.71
CA ASP A 147 22.11 -2.91 15.98
C ASP A 147 22.74 -1.95 14.94
N MET A 148 22.73 -0.66 15.27
CA MET A 148 23.29 0.39 14.42
C MET A 148 24.81 0.34 14.26
N SER A 149 25.53 -0.54 14.98
CA SER A 149 26.96 -0.81 14.72
C SER A 149 27.16 -1.68 13.48
N LYS A 150 26.13 -2.40 13.05
CA LYS A 150 26.11 -3.29 11.88
C LYS A 150 25.28 -2.77 10.72
N ALA A 151 24.44 -1.78 10.97
CA ALA A 151 23.53 -1.20 9.98
C ALA A 151 23.81 0.28 9.80
N TRP A 152 23.47 0.85 8.64
CA TRP A 152 23.64 2.27 8.37
C TRP A 152 22.49 2.85 7.57
N MET A 153 22.35 4.17 7.60
CA MET A 153 21.33 4.89 6.87
C MET A 153 21.90 5.39 5.53
N GLN A 154 21.28 4.99 4.44
CA GLN A 154 21.64 5.44 3.09
C GLN A 154 20.49 5.24 2.12
N SER A 155 20.28 6.16 1.20
CA SER A 155 19.32 6.00 0.12
C SER A 155 19.86 5.02 -0.95
N ARG A 156 18.95 4.41 -1.71
CA ARG A 156 19.32 3.53 -2.81
C ARG A 156 20.06 4.33 -3.89
N TYR A 157 21.27 3.87 -4.24
CA TYR A 157 22.20 4.53 -5.17
C TYR A 157 22.64 5.93 -4.72
N ASP A 158 22.59 6.20 -3.41
CA ASP A 158 22.94 7.49 -2.81
C ASP A 158 22.17 8.69 -3.41
N LYS A 159 20.93 8.43 -3.87
CA LYS A 159 20.05 9.45 -4.43
C LYS A 159 19.42 10.29 -3.33
N GLY A 160 19.22 11.57 -3.63
CA GLY A 160 18.56 12.55 -2.79
C GLY A 160 19.26 13.92 -2.85
N GLU A 161 18.50 14.99 -2.82
CA GLU A 161 19.02 16.36 -2.84
C GLU A 161 19.46 16.79 -1.43
N THR A 162 18.73 16.36 -0.42
CA THR A 162 18.98 16.68 0.99
C THR A 162 19.70 15.55 1.73
N GLU A 163 20.34 15.87 2.84
CA GLU A 163 20.97 14.85 3.71
C GLU A 163 19.93 13.85 4.26
N GLN A 164 18.71 14.29 4.53
CA GLN A 164 17.63 13.43 5.01
C GLN A 164 17.20 12.43 3.94
N GLU A 165 17.10 12.86 2.69
CA GLU A 165 16.78 11.98 1.57
C GLU A 165 17.88 10.96 1.30
N ARG A 166 19.16 11.35 1.41
CA ARG A 166 20.29 10.44 1.27
C ARG A 166 20.39 9.40 2.40
N LYS A 167 19.77 9.66 3.54
CA LYS A 167 19.70 8.75 4.70
C LYS A 167 18.31 8.09 4.87
N ALA A 168 17.55 7.93 3.78
CA ALA A 168 16.15 7.51 3.84
C ALA A 168 15.93 6.03 4.20
N TYR A 169 16.91 5.15 3.97
CA TYR A 169 16.76 3.72 4.19
C TYR A 169 17.80 3.17 5.17
N LEU A 170 17.37 2.21 5.98
CA LEU A 170 18.26 1.39 6.79
C LEU A 170 18.83 0.26 5.92
N ASN A 171 20.15 0.18 5.84
CA ASN A 171 20.86 -0.85 5.11
C ASN A 171 21.50 -1.85 6.07
N CYS A 172 21.25 -3.12 5.83
CA CYS A 172 21.82 -4.23 6.60
C CYS A 172 22.75 -5.03 5.69
N PRO A 173 24.06 -5.11 5.98
CA PRO A 173 25.00 -5.87 5.15
C PRO A 173 24.79 -7.38 5.33
N MET A 174 25.07 -8.12 4.28
CA MET A 174 25.16 -9.58 4.33
C MET A 174 26.53 -10.00 3.83
N THR A 175 27.15 -10.96 4.51
CA THR A 175 28.31 -11.67 3.98
C THR A 175 27.87 -12.60 2.85
N LYS A 176 28.82 -13.02 1.97
CA LYS A 176 28.52 -13.97 0.90
C LYS A 176 27.81 -15.23 1.42
N ASN A 177 28.30 -15.82 2.51
CA ASN A 177 27.70 -17.02 3.11
C ASN A 177 26.30 -16.78 3.63
N GLN A 178 26.00 -15.61 4.20
CA GLN A 178 24.63 -15.25 4.65
C GLN A 178 23.70 -15.09 3.46
N TYR A 179 24.17 -14.45 2.40
CA TYR A 179 23.39 -14.29 1.17
C TYR A 179 23.08 -15.64 0.51
N GLU A 180 24.09 -16.52 0.36
CA GLU A 180 23.91 -17.86 -0.21
C GLU A 180 22.91 -18.69 0.60
N LYS A 181 23.05 -18.72 1.93
CA LYS A 181 22.06 -19.38 2.80
C LYS A 181 20.66 -18.80 2.69
N PHE A 182 20.53 -17.47 2.55
CA PHE A 182 19.24 -16.82 2.36
C PHE A 182 18.58 -17.27 1.04
N ILE A 183 19.37 -17.33 -0.05
CA ILE A 183 18.87 -17.81 -1.35
C ILE A 183 18.47 -19.28 -1.28
N ASP A 184 19.28 -20.15 -0.64
CA ASP A 184 19.00 -21.58 -0.47
C ASP A 184 17.71 -21.83 0.33
N CYS A 185 17.35 -20.90 1.25
CA CYS A 185 16.09 -20.99 2.01
C CYS A 185 14.86 -20.49 1.23
N LEU A 186 15.06 -19.77 0.12
CA LEU A 186 13.98 -19.26 -0.72
C LEU A 186 13.60 -20.22 -1.86
N LEU A 187 14.51 -21.10 -2.25
CA LEU A 187 14.35 -22.10 -3.31
C LEU A 187 13.82 -23.43 -2.75
#